data_ba88406aa95b5337f4c959217dcc0a49
#
_entry.id   ba88406aa95b5337f4c959217dcc0a49
#
_cell.length_a   1.000
_cell.length_b   1.000
_cell.length_c   1.000
_cell.angle_alpha   90.00
_cell.angle_beta   90.00
_cell.angle_gamma   90.00
#
_symmetry.space_group_name_H-M   'P 1'
#
loop_
_entity.id
_entity.type
_entity.pdbx_description
1 polymer ?
#
loop_
_entity_poly.entity_id
_entity_poly.type
_entity_poly.pdbx_seq_one_letter_code
_entity_poly.pdbx_strand_id
1 'polypeptide(L)'
;MNKTFEVTFLGTNGSCAYDNGKRSKYGTNTLCVAVKAGEEEIILDAGTGICGLRDLPEYSSRNKHIFLTHYHMDHIDGLLFYSGLFDPEMKLNIYGPGDVQSVLGNLISPPLCPVGPEAFRASLEYQSIEAGQRLTLPGGAEVLMCELSHPGGALGCRIDYDGKSFCYCVDVELSNHKGDAGLVEFFRDLDLLVLDASFADGQVIPGWGHSSPKECAQWAADTGVKMLALYHYNYTMTDEEIDRMEDSAKELFPGAFTAADRMHLKLL
;
A
#
# COMPACT_ATOMS: atom_id res chain seq x y z
N MET A 1 -3.75 -7.86 -26.66
CA MET A 1 -3.02 -7.87 -25.37
C MET A 1 -3.98 -8.37 -24.31
N ASN A 2 -3.53 -9.24 -23.45
CA ASN A 2 -4.38 -9.73 -22.37
C ASN A 2 -4.58 -8.58 -21.37
N LYS A 3 -5.82 -8.12 -21.22
CA LYS A 3 -6.13 -7.03 -20.29
C LYS A 3 -6.24 -7.65 -18.91
N THR A 4 -5.32 -7.33 -18.04
CA THR A 4 -5.25 -7.87 -16.68
C THR A 4 -5.15 -6.72 -15.71
N PHE A 5 -6.01 -6.68 -14.67
CA PHE A 5 -5.86 -5.76 -13.55
C PHE A 5 -6.08 -6.55 -12.27
N GLU A 6 -4.98 -6.82 -11.59
CA GLU A 6 -4.94 -7.70 -10.42
C GLU A 6 -4.22 -7.02 -9.26
N VAL A 7 -4.65 -7.32 -8.05
CA VAL A 7 -4.08 -6.79 -6.81
C VAL A 7 -3.72 -7.96 -5.89
N THR A 8 -2.48 -7.99 -5.40
CA THR A 8 -2.00 -8.99 -4.44
C THR A 8 -1.47 -8.30 -3.20
N PHE A 9 -2.04 -8.62 -2.05
CA PHE A 9 -1.58 -8.13 -0.76
C PHE A 9 -0.39 -8.98 -0.30
N LEU A 10 0.76 -8.38 -0.04
CA LEU A 10 1.99 -9.08 0.36
C LEU A 10 2.33 -8.91 1.83
N GLY A 11 1.84 -7.84 2.44
CA GLY A 11 1.97 -7.57 3.85
C GLY A 11 0.87 -6.60 4.28
N THR A 12 0.21 -6.90 5.39
CA THR A 12 -0.99 -6.17 5.87
C THR A 12 -0.81 -5.56 7.26
N ASN A 13 0.33 -5.79 7.89
CA ASN A 13 0.61 -5.43 9.28
C ASN A 13 1.21 -4.03 9.38
N GLY A 14 0.63 -3.17 10.21
CA GLY A 14 1.18 -1.86 10.51
C GLY A 14 2.28 -1.90 11.55
N SER A 15 3.16 -0.92 11.53
CA SER A 15 4.23 -0.60 12.46
C SER A 15 5.37 -1.62 12.54
N CYS A 16 5.11 -2.91 12.60
CA CYS A 16 6.15 -3.91 12.84
C CYS A 16 5.75 -5.31 12.38
N ALA A 17 6.67 -6.02 11.73
CA ALA A 17 6.52 -7.44 11.43
C ALA A 17 6.70 -8.27 12.70
N TYR A 18 5.63 -8.47 13.44
CA TYR A 18 5.65 -9.20 14.71
C TYR A 18 4.65 -10.35 14.70
N ASP A 19 5.15 -11.55 14.91
CA ASP A 19 4.32 -12.75 15.12
C ASP A 19 4.08 -12.96 16.63
N ASN A 20 2.85 -12.66 17.05
CA ASN A 20 2.39 -12.89 18.43
C ASN A 20 1.88 -14.33 18.66
N GLY A 21 2.02 -15.22 17.66
CA GLY A 21 1.51 -16.59 17.68
C GLY A 21 -0.02 -16.70 17.52
N LYS A 22 -0.71 -15.59 17.17
CA LYS A 22 -2.17 -15.50 17.02
C LYS A 22 -2.59 -14.87 15.70
N ARG A 23 -1.67 -14.82 14.73
CA ARG A 23 -1.82 -14.18 13.42
C ARG A 23 -1.49 -15.15 12.28
N SER A 24 -2.21 -16.26 12.20
CA SER A 24 -2.00 -17.27 11.15
C SER A 24 -2.86 -17.03 9.89
N LYS A 25 -4.00 -16.35 10.04
CA LYS A 25 -4.94 -16.08 8.95
C LYS A 25 -4.52 -14.85 8.13
N TYR A 26 -4.14 -13.77 8.78
CA TYR A 26 -3.88 -12.49 8.12
C TYR A 26 -2.42 -12.26 7.79
N GLY A 27 -1.51 -13.01 8.43
CA GLY A 27 -0.07 -12.82 8.26
C GLY A 27 0.49 -11.72 9.15
N THR A 28 1.79 -11.48 9.03
CA THR A 28 2.53 -10.56 9.90
C THR A 28 3.52 -9.68 9.13
N ASN A 29 3.56 -9.76 7.79
CA ASN A 29 4.42 -8.90 7.01
C ASN A 29 3.95 -7.45 7.05
N THR A 30 4.88 -6.51 7.09
CA THR A 30 4.59 -5.09 6.95
C THR A 30 4.24 -4.73 5.50
N LEU A 31 3.76 -3.54 5.30
CA LEU A 31 2.94 -3.09 4.21
C LEU A 31 3.58 -3.25 2.83
N CYS A 32 2.92 -3.99 1.96
CA CYS A 32 3.28 -4.09 0.56
C CYS A 32 2.09 -4.62 -0.25
N VAL A 33 1.76 -3.94 -1.33
CA VAL A 33 0.75 -4.39 -2.29
C VAL A 33 1.36 -4.42 -3.69
N ALA A 34 1.20 -5.54 -4.38
CA ALA A 34 1.59 -5.68 -5.78
C ALA A 34 0.36 -5.57 -6.69
N VAL A 35 0.47 -4.74 -7.71
CA VAL A 35 -0.58 -4.50 -8.71
C VAL A 35 -0.05 -4.84 -10.09
N LYS A 36 -0.81 -5.66 -10.82
CA LYS A 36 -0.56 -5.92 -12.23
C LYS A 36 -1.60 -5.21 -13.08
N ALA A 37 -1.17 -4.26 -13.91
CA ALA A 37 -2.01 -3.50 -14.84
C ALA A 37 -1.50 -3.73 -16.27
N GLY A 38 -2.07 -4.73 -16.97
CA GLY A 38 -1.52 -5.21 -18.24
C GLY A 38 -0.11 -5.78 -18.07
N GLU A 39 0.86 -5.14 -18.70
CA GLU A 39 2.28 -5.52 -18.60
C GLU A 39 3.02 -4.77 -17.46
N GLU A 40 2.38 -3.78 -16.83
CA GLU A 40 2.99 -3.02 -15.75
C GLU A 40 2.89 -3.79 -14.42
N GLU A 41 4.00 -3.82 -13.70
CA GLU A 41 4.09 -4.33 -12.34
C GLU A 41 4.41 -3.18 -11.40
N ILE A 42 3.40 -2.81 -10.60
CA ILE A 42 3.41 -1.68 -9.69
C ILE A 42 3.41 -2.22 -8.27
N ILE A 43 4.34 -1.77 -7.46
CA ILE A 43 4.47 -2.13 -6.05
C ILE A 43 4.17 -0.88 -5.23
N LEU A 44 3.23 -0.99 -4.31
CA LEU A 44 2.87 0.08 -3.38
C LEU A 44 3.45 -0.27 -2.01
N ASP A 45 4.35 0.56 -1.56
CA ASP A 45 5.22 0.39 -0.41
C ASP A 45 6.12 -0.86 -0.46
N ALA A 46 7.14 -0.86 0.36
CA ALA A 46 8.22 -1.85 0.37
C ALA A 46 8.55 -2.34 1.79
N GLY A 47 7.53 -2.56 2.60
CA GLY A 47 7.66 -3.26 3.88
C GLY A 47 8.09 -4.71 3.68
N THR A 48 8.16 -5.49 4.75
CA THR A 48 8.68 -6.87 4.68
C THR A 48 7.92 -7.76 3.69
N GLY A 49 6.66 -7.42 3.38
CA GLY A 49 5.86 -8.10 2.35
C GLY A 49 6.52 -8.16 0.98
N ILE A 50 7.35 -7.17 0.60
CA ILE A 50 8.03 -7.14 -0.71
C ILE A 50 8.94 -8.37 -0.91
N CYS A 51 9.45 -8.95 0.18
CA CYS A 51 10.29 -10.15 0.11
C CYS A 51 9.54 -11.35 -0.48
N GLY A 52 8.21 -11.38 -0.34
CA GLY A 52 7.34 -12.43 -0.90
C GLY A 52 7.13 -12.32 -2.40
N LEU A 53 7.46 -11.19 -3.03
CA LEU A 53 7.26 -10.96 -4.46
C LEU A 53 8.01 -11.97 -5.34
N ARG A 54 9.17 -12.43 -4.88
CA ARG A 54 9.98 -13.47 -5.56
C ARG A 54 9.25 -14.79 -5.74
N ASP A 55 8.28 -15.08 -4.89
CA ASP A 55 7.53 -16.34 -4.89
C ASP A 55 6.29 -16.29 -5.80
N LEU A 56 6.06 -15.17 -6.46
CA LEU A 56 4.91 -14.90 -7.33
C LEU A 56 5.34 -14.84 -8.80
N PRO A 57 5.20 -15.93 -9.55
CA PRO A 57 5.65 -16.01 -10.95
C PRO A 57 4.91 -15.04 -11.88
N GLU A 58 3.71 -14.60 -11.51
CA GLU A 58 2.93 -13.59 -12.23
C GLU A 58 3.58 -12.19 -12.19
N TYR A 59 4.47 -11.93 -11.23
CA TYR A 59 5.26 -10.69 -11.09
C TYR A 59 6.71 -10.88 -11.53
N SER A 60 6.92 -11.47 -12.70
CA SER A 60 8.26 -11.83 -13.21
C SER A 60 8.91 -10.77 -14.10
N SER A 61 8.27 -9.62 -14.32
CA SER A 61 8.85 -8.52 -15.10
C SER A 61 10.16 -8.03 -14.47
N ARG A 62 11.13 -7.75 -15.35
CA ARG A 62 12.40 -7.13 -14.94
C ARG A 62 12.33 -5.60 -14.86
N ASN A 63 11.20 -5.02 -15.22
CA ASN A 63 10.92 -3.60 -15.04
C ASN A 63 9.76 -3.45 -14.05
N LYS A 64 10.02 -2.79 -12.92
CA LYS A 64 9.00 -2.58 -11.88
C LYS A 64 8.94 -1.12 -11.47
N HIS A 65 7.76 -0.71 -11.04
CA HIS A 65 7.47 0.61 -10.50
C HIS A 65 7.16 0.47 -9.01
N ILE A 66 7.99 1.03 -8.14
CA ILE A 66 7.79 1.02 -6.68
C ILE A 66 7.38 2.42 -6.25
N PHE A 67 6.16 2.56 -5.73
CA PHE A 67 5.63 3.82 -5.20
C PHE A 67 5.66 3.76 -3.67
N LEU A 68 6.47 4.59 -3.04
CA LEU A 68 6.51 4.75 -1.61
C LEU A 68 5.56 5.87 -1.22
N THR A 69 4.56 5.55 -0.39
CA THR A 69 3.58 6.53 0.08
C THR A 69 4.21 7.54 1.04
N HIS A 70 5.10 7.07 1.87
CA HIS A 70 5.96 7.83 2.79
C HIS A 70 7.11 6.94 3.30
N TYR A 71 7.87 7.41 4.32
CA TYR A 71 9.10 6.74 4.73
C TYR A 71 9.08 6.22 6.17
N HIS A 72 7.92 5.92 6.75
CA HIS A 72 7.89 5.15 7.99
C HIS A 72 8.45 3.75 7.77
N MET A 73 9.01 3.16 8.83
CA MET A 73 9.82 1.95 8.70
C MET A 73 9.04 0.76 8.12
N ASP A 74 7.79 0.60 8.52
CA ASP A 74 6.91 -0.48 8.05
C ASP A 74 6.52 -0.41 6.57
N HIS A 75 6.80 0.74 5.91
CA HIS A 75 6.61 0.94 4.48
C HIS A 75 7.89 0.73 3.66
N ILE A 76 9.06 0.61 4.31
CA ILE A 76 10.35 0.58 3.62
C ILE A 76 11.33 -0.46 4.18
N ASP A 77 11.05 -1.09 5.33
CA ASP A 77 11.96 -2.00 6.03
C ASP A 77 12.29 -3.28 5.25
N GLY A 78 11.41 -3.69 4.34
CA GLY A 78 11.64 -4.86 3.47
C GLY A 78 12.48 -4.55 2.24
N LEU A 79 12.60 -3.27 1.82
CA LEU A 79 13.26 -2.90 0.57
C LEU A 79 14.70 -3.43 0.50
N LEU A 80 15.48 -3.28 1.58
CA LEU A 80 16.87 -3.75 1.63
C LEU A 80 17.00 -5.28 1.37
N PHE A 81 15.99 -6.04 1.72
CA PHE A 81 15.96 -7.50 1.58
C PHE A 81 15.30 -7.96 0.28
N TYR A 82 14.81 -7.04 -0.53
CA TYR A 82 14.23 -7.36 -1.82
C TYR A 82 15.29 -7.84 -2.79
N SER A 83 15.19 -9.11 -3.20
CA SER A 83 16.19 -9.76 -4.08
C SER A 83 16.38 -9.06 -5.42
N GLY A 84 15.37 -8.33 -5.90
CA GLY A 84 15.44 -7.54 -7.13
C GLY A 84 16.52 -6.45 -7.12
N LEU A 85 16.90 -5.91 -5.95
CA LEU A 85 18.01 -4.95 -5.83
C LEU A 85 19.37 -5.53 -6.24
N PHE A 86 19.53 -6.84 -6.13
CA PHE A 86 20.78 -7.55 -6.41
C PHE A 86 20.80 -8.24 -7.78
N ASP A 87 19.72 -8.16 -8.56
CA ASP A 87 19.65 -8.70 -9.92
C ASP A 87 20.13 -7.66 -10.93
N PRO A 88 21.23 -7.91 -11.68
CA PRO A 88 21.77 -6.94 -12.63
C PRO A 88 20.89 -6.73 -13.87
N GLU A 89 19.89 -7.57 -14.08
CA GLU A 89 18.94 -7.41 -15.18
C GLU A 89 17.65 -6.68 -14.75
N MET A 90 17.51 -6.38 -13.45
CA MET A 90 16.35 -5.69 -12.91
C MET A 90 16.46 -4.18 -13.12
N LYS A 91 15.36 -3.56 -13.54
CA LYS A 91 15.16 -2.12 -13.55
C LYS A 91 14.06 -1.76 -12.56
N LEU A 92 14.39 -0.90 -11.58
CA LEU A 92 13.47 -0.42 -10.56
C LEU A 92 13.30 1.08 -10.68
N ASN A 93 12.07 1.51 -10.96
CA ASN A 93 11.69 2.90 -10.96
C ASN A 93 11.04 3.18 -9.60
N ILE A 94 11.73 3.93 -8.74
CA ILE A 94 11.33 4.17 -7.35
C ILE A 94 10.80 5.59 -7.23
N TYR A 95 9.53 5.70 -6.85
CA TYR A 95 8.80 6.95 -6.68
C TYR A 95 8.52 7.18 -5.19
N GLY A 96 8.61 8.42 -4.73
CA GLY A 96 8.24 8.77 -3.36
C GLY A 96 8.30 10.27 -3.12
N PRO A 97 7.80 10.77 -1.98
CA PRO A 97 7.80 12.21 -1.69
C PRO A 97 9.22 12.76 -1.50
N GLY A 98 9.48 13.98 -1.98
CA GLY A 98 10.75 14.68 -1.81
C GLY A 98 11.95 14.01 -2.47
N ASP A 99 13.11 14.03 -1.82
CA ASP A 99 14.35 13.44 -2.36
C ASP A 99 14.47 11.96 -1.96
N VAL A 100 13.81 11.11 -2.74
CA VAL A 100 13.77 9.64 -2.53
C VAL A 100 15.17 9.02 -2.43
N GLN A 101 16.07 9.46 -3.33
CA GLN A 101 17.43 8.90 -3.38
C GLN A 101 18.21 9.20 -2.11
N SER A 102 18.14 10.43 -1.63
CA SER A 102 18.81 10.82 -0.37
C SER A 102 18.21 10.12 0.85
N VAL A 103 16.87 10.01 0.94
CA VAL A 103 16.22 9.35 2.07
C VAL A 103 16.61 7.87 2.12
N LEU A 104 16.45 7.14 1.03
CA LEU A 104 16.81 5.72 0.97
C LEU A 104 18.31 5.50 1.13
N GLY A 105 19.15 6.37 0.53
CA GLY A 105 20.60 6.31 0.67
C GLY A 105 21.08 6.48 2.11
N ASN A 106 20.43 7.35 2.89
CA ASN A 106 20.75 7.51 4.32
C ASN A 106 20.30 6.30 5.16
N LEU A 107 19.14 5.73 4.83
CA LEU A 107 18.62 4.55 5.51
C LEU A 107 19.48 3.31 5.20
N ILE A 108 19.83 3.12 3.92
CA ILE A 108 20.57 1.95 3.42
C ILE A 108 22.08 2.29 3.40
N SER A 109 22.65 2.56 4.54
CA SER A 109 24.06 2.90 4.68
C SER A 109 24.57 2.57 6.08
N PRO A 110 25.87 2.27 6.24
CA PRO A 110 26.46 2.13 7.56
C PRO A 110 26.31 3.41 8.40
N PRO A 111 26.04 3.32 9.71
CA PRO A 111 25.97 2.10 10.52
C PRO A 111 24.60 1.43 10.59
N LEU A 112 23.57 1.95 9.90
CA LEU A 112 22.20 1.39 9.94
C LEU A 112 22.09 0.08 9.16
N CYS A 113 22.80 -0.02 8.05
CA CYS A 113 22.88 -1.21 7.23
C CYS A 113 24.34 -1.65 7.05
N PRO A 114 24.61 -2.96 6.88
CA PRO A 114 25.99 -3.45 6.71
C PRO A 114 26.61 -3.08 5.37
N VAL A 115 25.78 -2.72 4.38
CA VAL A 115 26.17 -2.31 3.03
C VAL A 115 25.43 -1.02 2.66
N GLY A 116 25.99 -0.27 1.70
CA GLY A 116 25.35 0.90 1.12
C GLY A 116 24.75 0.60 -0.25
N PRO A 117 24.15 1.63 -0.90
CA PRO A 117 23.55 1.50 -2.23
C PRO A 117 24.50 1.01 -3.31
N GLU A 118 25.80 1.15 -3.12
CA GLU A 118 26.85 0.64 -4.02
C GLU A 118 26.87 -0.89 -4.14
N ALA A 119 26.25 -1.60 -3.21
CA ALA A 119 26.11 -3.06 -3.27
C ALA A 119 24.98 -3.51 -4.21
N PHE A 120 24.07 -2.61 -4.60
CA PHE A 120 22.97 -2.93 -5.49
C PHE A 120 23.45 -3.11 -6.93
N ARG A 121 22.85 -4.04 -7.63
CA ARG A 121 23.22 -4.41 -9.00
C ARG A 121 22.14 -4.03 -10.02
N ALA A 122 20.91 -3.84 -9.52
CA ALA A 122 19.78 -3.37 -10.33
C ALA A 122 20.03 -1.96 -10.86
N SER A 123 19.45 -1.64 -12.02
CA SER A 123 19.33 -0.26 -12.47
C SER A 123 18.26 0.45 -11.66
N LEU A 124 18.64 1.49 -10.91
CA LEU A 124 17.71 2.25 -10.06
C LEU A 124 17.48 3.64 -10.66
N GLU A 125 16.22 4.00 -10.87
CA GLU A 125 15.80 5.35 -11.22
C GLU A 125 14.91 5.89 -10.10
N TYR A 126 15.25 7.08 -9.58
CA TYR A 126 14.50 7.72 -8.50
C TYR A 126 13.73 8.92 -9.02
N GLN A 127 12.48 9.05 -8.61
CA GLN A 127 11.62 10.16 -9.01
C GLN A 127 10.81 10.67 -7.82
N SER A 128 10.88 11.99 -7.57
CA SER A 128 9.99 12.65 -6.63
C SER A 128 8.56 12.67 -7.16
N ILE A 129 7.60 12.42 -6.27
CA ILE A 129 6.17 12.54 -6.54
C ILE A 129 5.49 13.39 -5.48
N GLU A 130 4.42 14.08 -5.89
CA GLU A 130 3.67 15.01 -5.04
C GLU A 130 2.16 14.78 -5.18
N ALA A 131 1.41 15.23 -4.18
CA ALA A 131 -0.05 15.23 -4.24
C ALA A 131 -0.56 16.02 -5.47
N GLY A 132 -1.59 15.49 -6.12
CA GLY A 132 -2.15 16.02 -7.37
C GLY A 132 -1.38 15.62 -8.63
N GLN A 133 -0.20 15.01 -8.51
CA GLN A 133 0.56 14.55 -9.67
C GLN A 133 -0.11 13.33 -10.31
N ARG A 134 -0.17 13.35 -11.63
CA ARG A 134 -0.62 12.24 -12.47
C ARG A 134 0.53 11.74 -13.33
N LEU A 135 0.72 10.44 -13.33
CA LEU A 135 1.72 9.75 -14.17
C LEU A 135 0.99 8.74 -15.06
N THR A 136 1.41 8.66 -16.33
CA THR A 136 0.97 7.59 -17.22
C THR A 136 2.15 6.65 -17.44
N LEU A 137 2.02 5.41 -17.03
CA LEU A 137 3.04 4.39 -17.23
C LEU A 137 3.02 3.87 -18.69
N PRO A 138 4.14 3.32 -19.19
CA PRO A 138 4.25 2.92 -20.60
C PRO A 138 3.15 1.97 -21.08
N GLY A 139 2.66 1.06 -20.22
CA GLY A 139 1.55 0.13 -20.50
C GLY A 139 0.16 0.74 -20.43
N GLY A 140 0.04 2.05 -20.16
CA GLY A 140 -1.21 2.79 -20.16
C GLY A 140 -1.93 2.84 -18.80
N ALA A 141 -1.34 2.33 -17.73
CA ALA A 141 -1.85 2.55 -16.39
C ALA A 141 -1.65 4.02 -15.98
N GLU A 142 -2.68 4.65 -15.45
CA GLU A 142 -2.61 6.00 -14.90
C GLU A 142 -2.51 5.93 -13.39
N VAL A 143 -1.53 6.64 -12.83
CA VAL A 143 -1.30 6.74 -11.38
C VAL A 143 -1.52 8.17 -10.95
N LEU A 144 -2.41 8.39 -9.99
CA LEU A 144 -2.73 9.69 -9.41
C LEU A 144 -2.45 9.66 -7.91
N MET A 145 -1.80 10.72 -7.41
CA MET A 145 -1.46 10.85 -5.99
C MET A 145 -2.35 11.88 -5.29
N CYS A 146 -2.71 11.63 -4.02
CA CYS A 146 -3.35 12.63 -3.16
C CYS A 146 -2.61 12.75 -1.82
N GLU A 147 -2.83 13.86 -1.12
CA GLU A 147 -2.31 14.06 0.23
C GLU A 147 -3.20 13.37 1.27
N LEU A 148 -2.60 12.73 2.26
CA LEU A 148 -3.29 12.09 3.37
C LEU A 148 -2.85 12.74 4.70
N SER A 149 -3.80 12.82 5.65
CA SER A 149 -3.54 13.33 7.00
C SER A 149 -2.86 12.27 7.86
N HIS A 150 -1.53 12.38 7.95
CA HIS A 150 -0.68 11.47 8.72
C HIS A 150 0.52 12.24 9.29
N PRO A 151 1.05 11.89 10.50
CA PRO A 151 2.27 12.49 11.04
C PRO A 151 3.46 12.31 10.09
N GLY A 152 4.09 13.42 9.70
CA GLY A 152 5.17 13.41 8.72
C GLY A 152 4.70 13.49 7.26
N GLY A 153 3.40 13.39 7.00
CA GLY A 153 2.79 13.36 5.66
C GLY A 153 2.80 11.97 5.04
N ALA A 154 1.75 11.65 4.30
CA ALA A 154 1.64 10.44 3.48
C ALA A 154 0.90 10.75 2.18
N LEU A 155 1.11 9.91 1.16
CA LEU A 155 0.44 10.00 -0.13
C LEU A 155 -0.49 8.80 -0.33
N GLY A 156 -1.73 9.07 -0.76
CA GLY A 156 -2.61 8.06 -1.33
C GLY A 156 -2.32 7.87 -2.81
N CYS A 157 -2.49 6.65 -3.30
CA CYS A 157 -2.23 6.27 -4.68
C CYS A 157 -3.48 5.68 -5.33
N ARG A 158 -3.98 6.30 -6.40
CA ARG A 158 -5.04 5.75 -7.26
C ARG A 158 -4.44 5.27 -8.56
N ILE A 159 -4.81 4.06 -8.99
CA ILE A 159 -4.41 3.46 -10.26
C ILE A 159 -5.66 3.19 -11.08
N ASP A 160 -5.71 3.79 -12.27
CA ASP A 160 -6.77 3.55 -13.24
C ASP A 160 -6.19 2.78 -14.44
N TYR A 161 -6.84 1.66 -14.82
CA TYR A 161 -6.44 0.85 -15.96
C TYR A 161 -7.64 0.19 -16.64
N ASP A 162 -7.80 0.40 -17.93
CA ASP A 162 -8.82 -0.23 -18.78
C ASP A 162 -10.27 -0.14 -18.22
N GLY A 163 -10.62 1.03 -17.69
CA GLY A 163 -11.95 1.31 -17.12
C GLY A 163 -12.19 0.75 -15.72
N LYS A 164 -11.15 0.26 -15.05
CA LYS A 164 -11.15 -0.17 -13.66
C LYS A 164 -10.31 0.76 -12.81
N SER A 165 -10.64 0.87 -11.53
CA SER A 165 -9.98 1.77 -10.59
C SER A 165 -9.66 1.09 -9.27
N PHE A 166 -8.43 1.24 -8.84
CA PHE A 166 -7.91 0.78 -7.55
C PHE A 166 -7.32 1.95 -6.78
N CYS A 167 -7.56 2.02 -5.48
CA CYS A 167 -6.97 3.06 -4.63
C CYS A 167 -6.37 2.47 -3.35
N TYR A 168 -5.15 2.92 -3.03
CA TYR A 168 -4.40 2.57 -1.84
C TYR A 168 -4.17 3.83 -1.01
N CYS A 169 -4.90 3.98 0.09
CA CYS A 169 -4.82 5.12 1.01
C CYS A 169 -4.71 4.61 2.44
N VAL A 170 -3.49 4.28 2.82
CA VAL A 170 -3.15 3.83 4.17
C VAL A 170 -2.40 4.92 4.91
N ASP A 171 -2.35 4.82 6.24
CA ASP A 171 -1.82 5.90 7.08
C ASP A 171 -2.59 7.19 6.88
N VAL A 172 -3.88 7.11 7.19
CA VAL A 172 -4.82 8.22 7.05
C VAL A 172 -5.74 8.35 8.26
N GLU A 173 -5.81 9.55 8.82
CA GLU A 173 -6.83 9.93 9.81
C GLU A 173 -8.04 10.51 9.09
N LEU A 174 -8.98 9.65 8.71
CA LEU A 174 -10.16 10.02 7.91
C LEU A 174 -11.03 11.08 8.58
N SER A 175 -11.00 11.16 9.91
CA SER A 175 -11.71 12.19 10.67
C SER A 175 -11.27 13.61 10.33
N ASN A 176 -10.01 13.80 9.89
CA ASN A 176 -9.46 15.09 9.47
C ASN A 176 -9.89 15.50 8.05
N HIS A 177 -10.43 14.55 7.28
CA HIS A 177 -10.90 14.78 5.90
C HIS A 177 -12.41 14.97 5.78
N LYS A 178 -13.12 15.20 6.89
CA LYS A 178 -14.56 15.46 6.86
C LYS A 178 -14.91 16.68 6.00
N GLY A 179 -15.69 16.45 4.94
CA GLY A 179 -16.06 17.48 3.97
C GLY A 179 -15.00 17.81 2.92
N ASP A 180 -13.95 17.03 2.83
CA ASP A 180 -12.92 17.14 1.80
C ASP A 180 -13.45 16.64 0.45
N ALA A 181 -13.86 17.58 -0.39
CA ALA A 181 -14.39 17.27 -1.71
C ALA A 181 -13.32 16.62 -2.63
N GLY A 182 -12.05 16.93 -2.42
CA GLY A 182 -10.94 16.33 -3.17
C GLY A 182 -10.80 14.85 -2.89
N LEU A 183 -10.82 14.46 -1.61
CA LEU A 183 -10.73 13.05 -1.24
C LEU A 183 -12.01 12.27 -1.61
N VAL A 184 -13.20 12.90 -1.50
CA VAL A 184 -14.46 12.32 -1.99
C VAL A 184 -14.36 12.00 -3.49
N GLU A 185 -13.85 12.93 -4.30
CA GLU A 185 -13.68 12.70 -5.75
C GLU A 185 -12.59 11.65 -6.05
N PHE A 186 -11.53 11.63 -5.25
CA PHE A 186 -10.45 10.65 -5.38
C PHE A 186 -10.94 9.21 -5.13
N PHE A 187 -11.89 9.02 -4.22
CA PHE A 187 -12.50 7.72 -3.90
C PHE A 187 -13.74 7.38 -4.75
N ARG A 188 -14.21 8.30 -5.59
CA ARG A 188 -15.46 8.10 -6.32
C ARG A 188 -15.44 6.87 -7.22
N ASP A 189 -16.47 6.03 -7.07
CA ASP A 189 -16.81 4.89 -7.94
C ASP A 189 -15.66 3.87 -8.15
N LEU A 190 -14.75 3.72 -7.18
CA LEU A 190 -13.65 2.77 -7.25
C LEU A 190 -14.13 1.31 -7.31
N ASP A 191 -13.44 0.47 -8.06
CA ASP A 191 -13.65 -0.99 -8.01
C ASP A 191 -13.11 -1.57 -6.69
N LEU A 192 -11.96 -1.06 -6.20
CA LEU A 192 -11.38 -1.46 -4.92
C LEU A 192 -10.73 -0.26 -4.23
N LEU A 193 -11.09 -0.04 -2.97
CA LEU A 193 -10.45 0.92 -2.06
C LEU A 193 -9.77 0.15 -0.93
N VAL A 194 -8.50 0.45 -0.65
CA VAL A 194 -7.75 -0.02 0.51
C VAL A 194 -7.59 1.12 1.48
N LEU A 195 -8.07 0.94 2.70
CA LEU A 195 -7.99 1.94 3.77
C LEU A 195 -7.37 1.37 5.05
N ASP A 196 -6.69 2.25 5.77
CA ASP A 196 -6.13 2.00 7.09
C ASP A 196 -7.23 1.74 8.13
N ALA A 197 -7.12 0.64 8.87
CA ALA A 197 -7.99 0.28 9.96
C ALA A 197 -7.16 -0.20 11.17
N SER A 198 -6.21 0.63 11.62
CA SER A 198 -5.30 0.30 12.72
C SER A 198 -5.95 0.28 14.09
N PHE A 199 -7.06 0.99 14.27
CA PHE A 199 -7.78 1.08 15.54
C PHE A 199 -9.13 0.37 15.49
N ALA A 200 -9.51 -0.26 16.61
CA ALA A 200 -10.89 -0.70 16.80
C ALA A 200 -11.83 0.51 16.89
N ASP A 201 -13.11 0.31 16.57
CA ASP A 201 -14.12 1.37 16.64
C ASP A 201 -14.18 2.00 18.02
N GLY A 202 -14.18 3.33 18.06
CA GLY A 202 -14.17 4.13 19.29
C GLY A 202 -12.81 4.19 20.01
N GLN A 203 -11.75 3.63 19.43
CA GLN A 203 -10.40 3.63 20.00
C GLN A 203 -9.40 4.48 19.19
N VAL A 204 -9.87 5.17 18.14
CA VAL A 204 -9.01 6.08 17.35
C VAL A 204 -8.39 7.13 18.25
N ILE A 205 -7.08 7.29 18.14
CA ILE A 205 -6.32 8.29 18.88
C ILE A 205 -6.06 9.47 17.94
N PRO A 206 -6.67 10.63 18.17
CA PRO A 206 -6.49 11.81 17.32
C PRO A 206 -5.03 12.22 17.18
N GLY A 207 -4.62 12.54 15.95
CA GLY A 207 -3.25 12.96 15.64
C GLY A 207 -2.26 11.79 15.46
N TRP A 208 -2.72 10.53 15.52
CA TRP A 208 -1.88 9.37 15.21
C TRP A 208 -1.91 8.99 13.74
N GLY A 209 -2.84 9.59 12.97
CA GLY A 209 -2.87 9.41 11.52
C GLY A 209 -3.50 8.10 11.04
N HIS A 210 -4.41 7.52 11.83
CA HIS A 210 -5.06 6.23 11.52
C HIS A 210 -6.56 6.28 11.75
N SER A 211 -7.27 5.30 11.19
CA SER A 211 -8.73 5.22 11.20
C SER A 211 -9.25 3.91 11.81
N SER A 212 -10.58 3.83 11.93
CA SER A 212 -11.32 2.65 12.38
C SER A 212 -12.13 2.01 11.26
N PRO A 213 -12.56 0.74 11.41
CA PRO A 213 -13.37 0.03 10.41
C PRO A 213 -14.64 0.77 10.01
N LYS A 214 -15.36 1.37 10.97
CA LYS A 214 -16.60 2.12 10.68
C LYS A 214 -16.35 3.42 9.94
N GLU A 215 -15.25 4.12 10.22
CA GLU A 215 -14.86 5.30 9.44
C GLU A 215 -14.55 4.91 8.00
N CYS A 216 -13.77 3.85 7.79
CA CYS A 216 -13.48 3.34 6.45
C CYS A 216 -14.76 2.93 5.70
N ALA A 217 -15.65 2.18 6.35
CA ALA A 217 -16.91 1.73 5.77
C ALA A 217 -17.84 2.88 5.40
N GLN A 218 -17.91 3.93 6.24
CA GLN A 218 -18.70 5.13 5.95
C GLN A 218 -18.17 5.85 4.70
N TRP A 219 -16.87 6.05 4.60
CA TRP A 219 -16.25 6.67 3.42
C TRP A 219 -16.50 5.86 2.14
N ALA A 220 -16.36 4.53 2.21
CA ALA A 220 -16.64 3.67 1.07
C ALA A 220 -18.11 3.75 0.62
N ALA A 221 -19.06 3.77 1.58
CA ALA A 221 -20.48 3.92 1.29
C ALA A 221 -20.81 5.28 0.65
N ASP A 222 -20.25 6.37 1.18
CA ASP A 222 -20.51 7.73 0.73
C ASP A 222 -19.93 8.03 -0.66
N THR A 223 -18.91 7.30 -1.09
CA THR A 223 -18.19 7.54 -2.36
C THR A 223 -18.53 6.55 -3.47
N GLY A 224 -19.42 5.58 -3.20
CA GLY A 224 -19.88 4.62 -4.24
C GLY A 224 -18.84 3.55 -4.60
N VAL A 225 -17.89 3.28 -3.73
CA VAL A 225 -16.89 2.22 -3.88
C VAL A 225 -17.58 0.85 -3.99
N LYS A 226 -17.03 -0.08 -4.77
CA LYS A 226 -17.61 -1.42 -4.92
C LYS A 226 -17.09 -2.41 -3.88
N MET A 227 -15.79 -2.34 -3.55
CA MET A 227 -15.14 -3.18 -2.55
C MET A 227 -14.22 -2.35 -1.66
N LEU A 228 -14.25 -2.61 -0.36
CA LEU A 228 -13.38 -1.99 0.63
C LEU A 228 -12.51 -3.07 1.29
N ALA A 229 -11.19 -2.94 1.17
CA ALA A 229 -10.24 -3.74 1.93
C ALA A 229 -9.79 -2.96 3.17
N LEU A 230 -10.05 -3.49 4.35
CA LEU A 230 -9.44 -3.04 5.58
C LEU A 230 -7.99 -3.54 5.64
N TYR A 231 -7.08 -2.68 6.07
CA TYR A 231 -5.65 -2.90 5.96
C TYR A 231 -4.89 -2.21 7.09
N HIS A 232 -3.59 -2.38 7.19
CA HIS A 232 -2.73 -1.71 8.18
C HIS A 232 -3.13 -2.05 9.63
N TYR A 233 -3.27 -3.34 9.94
CA TYR A 233 -3.67 -3.76 11.28
C TYR A 233 -2.58 -3.48 12.31
N ASN A 234 -2.98 -3.05 13.51
CA ASN A 234 -2.05 -2.95 14.61
C ASN A 234 -1.38 -4.31 14.87
N TYR A 235 -0.06 -4.30 14.98
CA TYR A 235 0.76 -5.52 15.08
C TYR A 235 0.45 -6.39 16.32
N THR A 236 -0.26 -5.86 17.32
CA THR A 236 -0.67 -6.61 18.51
C THR A 236 -1.99 -7.36 18.35
N MET A 237 -2.80 -7.05 17.31
CA MET A 237 -4.10 -7.67 17.08
C MET A 237 -3.98 -9.16 16.79
N THR A 238 -5.00 -9.90 17.16
CA THR A 238 -5.18 -11.33 16.84
C THR A 238 -6.07 -11.50 15.60
N ASP A 239 -6.08 -12.72 15.03
CA ASP A 239 -6.98 -13.02 13.91
C ASP A 239 -8.45 -12.76 14.27
N GLU A 240 -8.89 -13.10 15.49
CA GLU A 240 -10.27 -12.87 15.95
C GLU A 240 -10.60 -11.39 16.13
N GLU A 241 -9.62 -10.56 16.47
CA GLU A 241 -9.83 -9.11 16.55
C GLU A 241 -10.01 -8.50 15.17
N ILE A 242 -9.24 -8.95 14.19
CA ILE A 242 -9.37 -8.52 12.80
C ILE A 242 -10.70 -9.03 12.20
N ASP A 243 -11.14 -10.25 12.51
CA ASP A 243 -12.46 -10.76 12.10
C ASP A 243 -13.58 -9.84 12.59
N ARG A 244 -13.51 -9.38 13.86
CA ARG A 244 -14.50 -8.43 14.40
C ARG A 244 -14.47 -7.06 13.71
N MET A 245 -13.33 -6.63 13.21
CA MET A 245 -13.24 -5.38 12.42
C MET A 245 -13.98 -5.51 11.10
N GLU A 246 -13.87 -6.67 10.44
CA GLU A 246 -14.62 -6.95 9.21
C GLU A 246 -16.13 -6.96 9.48
N ASP A 247 -16.57 -7.65 10.53
CA ASP A 247 -17.98 -7.69 10.90
C ASP A 247 -18.51 -6.28 11.17
N SER A 248 -17.75 -5.46 11.89
CA SER A 248 -18.12 -4.07 12.20
C SER A 248 -18.24 -3.19 10.94
N ALA A 249 -17.30 -3.30 10.01
CA ALA A 249 -17.36 -2.55 8.75
C ALA A 249 -18.54 -2.99 7.89
N LYS A 250 -18.86 -4.28 7.84
CA LYS A 250 -19.98 -4.85 7.08
C LYS A 250 -21.36 -4.38 7.56
N GLU A 251 -21.49 -3.92 8.80
CA GLU A 251 -22.73 -3.30 9.30
C GLU A 251 -23.12 -2.06 8.48
N LEU A 252 -22.11 -1.30 7.97
CA LEU A 252 -22.31 -0.07 7.20
C LEU A 252 -22.10 -0.28 5.70
N PHE A 253 -21.13 -1.13 5.35
CA PHE A 253 -20.75 -1.38 3.95
C PHE A 253 -20.55 -2.88 3.71
N PRO A 254 -21.55 -3.60 3.14
CA PRO A 254 -21.48 -5.04 2.93
C PRO A 254 -20.33 -5.52 2.03
N GLY A 255 -19.76 -4.63 1.21
CA GLY A 255 -18.61 -4.89 0.35
C GLY A 255 -17.25 -4.81 1.07
N ALA A 256 -17.23 -4.65 2.39
CA ALA A 256 -16.01 -4.63 3.19
C ALA A 256 -15.47 -6.06 3.40
N PHE A 257 -14.14 -6.16 3.40
CA PHE A 257 -13.42 -7.37 3.80
C PHE A 257 -12.07 -6.98 4.42
N THR A 258 -11.47 -7.90 5.15
CA THR A 258 -10.12 -7.76 5.70
C THR A 258 -9.10 -8.40 4.76
N ALA A 259 -8.08 -7.63 4.36
CA ALA A 259 -6.99 -8.15 3.53
C ALA A 259 -6.08 -9.08 4.34
N ALA A 260 -5.46 -10.05 3.68
CA ALA A 260 -4.51 -10.97 4.28
C ALA A 260 -3.26 -11.11 3.39
N ASP A 261 -2.14 -11.45 4.00
CA ASP A 261 -0.91 -11.76 3.26
C ASP A 261 -1.19 -12.83 2.21
N ARG A 262 -0.74 -12.58 0.97
CA ARG A 262 -0.95 -13.42 -0.22
C ARG A 262 -2.39 -13.48 -0.75
N MET A 263 -3.31 -12.69 -0.22
CA MET A 263 -4.64 -12.54 -0.83
C MET A 263 -4.51 -11.89 -2.21
N HIS A 264 -5.17 -12.49 -3.20
CA HIS A 264 -5.13 -12.06 -4.60
C HIS A 264 -6.54 -11.78 -5.12
N LEU A 265 -6.71 -10.64 -5.79
CA LEU A 265 -7.97 -10.18 -6.36
C LEU A 265 -7.80 -9.84 -7.84
N LYS A 266 -8.80 -10.20 -8.64
CA LYS A 266 -8.90 -9.79 -10.05
C LYS A 266 -9.97 -8.70 -10.18
N LEU A 267 -9.59 -7.56 -10.71
CA LEU A 267 -10.49 -6.46 -11.04
C LEU A 267 -10.90 -6.48 -12.51
N LEU A 268 -10.07 -7.10 -13.36
CA LEU A 268 -10.29 -7.29 -14.78
C LEU A 268 -9.70 -8.61 -15.24
#